data_db78c4e84e25f5507878422861a11813
#
_entry.id   db78c4e84e25f5507878422861a11813
#
_cell.length_a   1.000
_cell.length_b   1.000
_cell.length_c   1.000
_cell.angle_alpha   90.00
_cell.angle_beta   90.00
_cell.angle_gamma   90.00
#
_symmetry.space_group_name_H-M   'P 1'
#
loop_
_entity.id
_entity.type
_entity.pdbx_description
1 polymer ?
#
loop_
_entity_poly.entity_id
_entity_poly.type
_entity_poly.pdbx_seq_one_letter_code
_entity_poly.pdbx_strand_id
1 'polypeptide(L)'
;MNQVETQKTNGEKRVADVDRKRILVIDDDLPLRGMLAAALRQAGFQVLLASDGGEGHRALTIHRPDVILLDLAMPGINGWDFLQRLKETGFLGTCPIIVLSAHLHVEPQAILQLGASAILPKPFNLPELIDLIEHLSP
;
A
#
# COMPACT_ATOMS: atom_id res chain seq x y z
N MET A 1 -3.70 32.82 19.17
CA MET A 1 -3.71 32.02 18.79
C MET A 1 -3.70 31.20 18.96
N ASN A 2 -3.63 31.14 19.13
CA ASN A 2 -3.53 30.18 18.83
C ASN A 2 -4.27 29.47 18.58
N GLN A 3 -4.92 29.51 18.86
CA GLN A 3 -5.56 28.81 18.27
C GLN A 3 -5.87 29.15 17.11
N VAL A 4 -5.76 30.27 16.92
CA VAL A 4 -5.75 30.48 15.69
C VAL A 4 -4.76 29.88 14.99
N GLU A 5 -3.61 29.83 15.47
CA GLU A 5 -2.72 29.10 14.84
C GLU A 5 -3.19 27.80 14.61
N THR A 6 -4.00 27.29 15.39
CA THR A 6 -4.56 26.03 15.14
C THR A 6 -5.48 26.05 13.99
N GLN A 7 -6.22 27.09 13.80
CA GLN A 7 -7.10 27.08 12.72
C GLN A 7 -6.44 27.28 11.43
N LYS A 8 -5.46 28.15 11.33
CA LYS A 8 -4.71 28.23 10.16
C LYS A 8 -4.10 26.92 9.86
N THR A 9 -3.54 26.31 10.85
CA THR A 9 -2.91 25.06 10.68
C THR A 9 -3.88 23.99 10.21
N ASN A 10 -5.11 24.05 10.66
CA ASN A 10 -6.10 23.09 10.21
C ASN A 10 -6.39 23.24 8.74
N GLY A 11 -6.46 24.43 8.24
CA GLY A 11 -6.66 24.65 6.83
C GLY A 11 -5.50 24.12 6.04
N GLU A 12 -4.29 24.42 6.49
CA GLU A 12 -3.11 23.93 5.82
C GLU A 12 -3.05 22.43 5.88
N LYS A 13 -3.42 21.82 7.00
CA LYS A 13 -3.43 20.39 7.10
C LYS A 13 -4.41 19.76 6.13
N ARG A 14 -5.56 20.35 5.94
CA ARG A 14 -6.51 19.78 5.01
C ARG A 14 -5.97 19.80 3.60
N VAL A 15 -5.31 20.86 3.20
CA VAL A 15 -4.71 20.91 1.88
C VAL A 15 -3.62 19.87 1.76
N ALA A 16 -2.80 19.77 2.80
CA ALA A 16 -1.73 18.77 2.79
C ALA A 16 -2.29 17.34 2.74
N ASP A 17 -3.38 17.09 3.47
CA ASP A 17 -3.98 15.77 3.46
C ASP A 17 -4.55 15.41 2.09
N VAL A 18 -5.13 16.37 1.40
CA VAL A 18 -5.65 16.14 0.06
C VAL A 18 -4.51 15.78 -0.89
N ASP A 19 -3.35 16.41 -0.72
CA ASP A 19 -2.22 16.18 -1.60
C ASP A 19 -1.40 14.96 -1.22
N ARG A 20 -1.64 14.36 -0.06
CA ARG A 20 -0.86 13.20 0.36
C ARG A 20 -1.20 11.99 -0.47
N LYS A 21 -0.18 11.22 -0.80
CA LYS A 21 -0.38 9.93 -1.44
C LYS A 21 -1.03 8.97 -0.47
N ARG A 22 -1.93 8.15 -0.97
CA ARG A 22 -2.63 7.14 -0.19
C ARG A 22 -2.02 5.78 -0.47
N ILE A 23 -1.59 5.11 0.58
CA ILE A 23 -0.96 3.80 0.46
C ILE A 23 -1.90 2.78 1.11
N LEU A 24 -2.27 1.76 0.37
CA LEU A 24 -3.06 0.66 0.92
C LEU A 24 -2.12 -0.48 1.27
N VAL A 25 -2.08 -0.86 2.54
CA VAL A 25 -1.24 -1.95 3.03
C VAL A 25 -2.14 -3.16 3.26
N ILE A 26 -1.88 -4.25 2.55
CA ILE A 26 -2.64 -5.49 2.68
C ILE A 26 -1.70 -6.54 3.24
N ASP A 27 -1.85 -6.87 4.51
CA ASP A 27 -0.97 -7.78 5.23
C ASP A 27 -1.73 -8.32 6.43
N ASP A 28 -1.69 -9.64 6.65
CA ASP A 28 -2.36 -10.25 7.78
C ASP A 28 -1.54 -10.20 9.06
N ASP A 29 -0.26 -9.87 8.97
CA ASP A 29 0.62 -9.77 10.14
C ASP A 29 0.34 -8.45 10.84
N LEU A 30 -0.42 -8.50 11.91
CA LEU A 30 -0.86 -7.31 12.61
C LEU A 30 0.30 -6.43 13.10
N PRO A 31 1.35 -6.97 13.74
CA PRO A 31 2.47 -6.14 14.15
C PRO A 31 3.18 -5.47 12.97
N LEU A 32 3.43 -6.21 11.89
CA LEU A 32 4.11 -5.64 10.73
C LEU A 32 3.24 -4.58 10.07
N ARG A 33 1.95 -4.84 9.92
CA ARG A 33 1.02 -3.88 9.32
C ARG A 33 1.00 -2.58 10.14
N GLY A 34 0.94 -2.69 11.46
CA GLY A 34 0.95 -1.52 12.32
C GLY A 34 2.25 -0.75 12.24
N MET A 35 3.37 -1.45 12.18
CA MET A 35 4.67 -0.81 12.07
C MET A 35 4.80 -0.07 10.73
N LEU A 36 4.39 -0.69 9.65
CA LEU A 36 4.41 -0.05 8.35
C LEU A 36 3.51 1.17 8.31
N ALA A 37 2.32 1.05 8.90
CA ALA A 37 1.39 2.17 8.93
C ALA A 37 1.98 3.37 9.66
N ALA A 38 2.57 3.13 10.83
CA ALA A 38 3.16 4.20 11.62
C ALA A 38 4.32 4.86 10.86
N ALA A 39 5.18 4.05 10.28
CA ALA A 39 6.35 4.56 9.57
C ALA A 39 5.96 5.35 8.32
N LEU A 40 5.00 4.85 7.57
CA LEU A 40 4.57 5.53 6.34
C LEU A 40 3.82 6.82 6.66
N ARG A 41 3.01 6.82 7.71
CA ARG A 41 2.33 8.05 8.13
C ARG A 41 3.34 9.10 8.57
N GLN A 42 4.37 8.67 9.27
CA GLN A 42 5.42 9.58 9.69
C GLN A 42 6.17 10.15 8.48
N ALA A 43 6.27 9.38 7.42
CA ALA A 43 6.91 9.85 6.19
C ALA A 43 6.00 10.76 5.35
N GLY A 44 4.77 10.98 5.77
CA GLY A 44 3.87 11.91 5.10
C GLY A 44 2.78 11.29 4.26
N PHE A 45 2.65 9.97 4.27
CA PHE A 45 1.61 9.29 3.48
C PHE A 45 0.33 9.11 4.30
N GLN A 46 -0.80 9.06 3.62
CA GLN A 46 -2.02 8.54 4.20
C GLN A 46 -2.00 7.04 4.04
N VAL A 47 -2.42 6.30 5.06
CA VAL A 47 -2.32 4.85 5.03
C VAL A 47 -3.68 4.24 5.29
N LEU A 48 -4.06 3.30 4.41
CA LEU A 48 -5.24 2.48 4.56
C LEU A 48 -4.76 1.06 4.85
N LEU A 49 -5.46 0.37 5.72
CA LEU A 49 -5.04 -0.96 6.16
C LEU A 49 -6.09 -2.00 5.80
N ALA A 50 -5.63 -3.16 5.38
CA ALA A 50 -6.48 -4.30 5.12
C ALA A 50 -5.77 -5.55 5.63
N SER A 51 -6.52 -6.46 6.24
CA SER A 51 -5.93 -7.67 6.81
C SER A 51 -5.96 -8.85 5.85
N ASP A 52 -6.68 -8.73 4.75
CA ASP A 52 -6.73 -9.79 3.74
C ASP A 52 -7.12 -9.20 2.38
N GLY A 53 -7.14 -10.06 1.38
CA GLY A 53 -7.42 -9.62 0.02
C GLY A 53 -8.84 -9.11 -0.17
N GLY A 54 -9.80 -9.66 0.57
CA GLY A 54 -11.18 -9.19 0.49
C GLY A 54 -11.33 -7.77 1.01
N GLU A 55 -10.76 -7.49 2.17
CA GLU A 55 -10.72 -6.13 2.70
C GLU A 55 -9.95 -5.21 1.78
N GLY A 56 -8.84 -5.70 1.23
CA GLY A 56 -8.03 -4.92 0.30
C GLY A 56 -8.82 -4.50 -0.93
N HIS A 57 -9.57 -5.43 -1.48
CA HIS A 57 -10.37 -5.14 -2.66
C HIS A 57 -11.43 -4.09 -2.35
N ARG A 58 -12.09 -4.19 -1.20
CA ARG A 58 -13.08 -3.20 -0.79
C ARG A 58 -12.43 -1.82 -0.61
N ALA A 59 -11.26 -1.78 0.04
CA ALA A 59 -10.56 -0.53 0.26
C ALA A 59 -10.14 0.10 -1.07
N LEU A 60 -9.66 -0.71 -1.99
CA LEU A 60 -9.29 -0.23 -3.32
C LEU A 60 -10.48 0.41 -4.02
N THR A 61 -11.62 -0.23 -3.96
CA THR A 61 -12.82 0.25 -4.65
C THR A 61 -13.34 1.55 -4.05
N ILE A 62 -13.30 1.66 -2.72
CA ILE A 62 -13.88 2.80 -2.02
C ILE A 62 -12.93 3.99 -1.99
N HIS A 63 -11.65 3.74 -1.72
CA HIS A 63 -10.70 4.81 -1.40
C HIS A 63 -9.72 5.15 -2.52
N ARG A 64 -9.57 4.28 -3.51
CA ARG A 64 -8.69 4.50 -4.67
C ARG A 64 -7.29 4.94 -4.24
N PRO A 65 -6.51 4.04 -3.65
CA PRO A 65 -5.15 4.37 -3.22
C PRO A 65 -4.24 4.66 -4.41
N ASP A 66 -3.13 5.32 -4.13
CA ASP A 66 -2.12 5.61 -5.17
C ASP A 66 -1.13 4.46 -5.33
N VAL A 67 -0.92 3.68 -4.29
CA VAL A 67 -0.02 2.52 -4.31
C VAL A 67 -0.56 1.46 -3.37
N ILE A 68 -0.41 0.20 -3.75
CA ILE A 68 -0.78 -0.94 -2.91
C ILE A 68 0.49 -1.67 -2.49
N LEU A 69 0.62 -1.93 -1.20
CA LEU A 69 1.65 -2.82 -0.66
C LEU A 69 0.97 -4.13 -0.31
N LEU A 70 1.40 -5.21 -0.93
CA LEU A 70 0.70 -6.48 -0.85
C LEU A 70 1.62 -7.59 -0.37
N ASP A 71 1.25 -8.24 0.73
CA ASP A 71 1.90 -9.46 1.15
C ASP A 71 1.33 -10.63 0.35
N LEU A 72 2.19 -11.49 -0.20
CA LEU A 72 1.72 -12.62 -1.00
C LEU A 72 1.12 -13.73 -0.16
N ALA A 73 1.62 -13.91 1.05
CA ALA A 73 1.19 -15.03 1.88
C ALA A 73 0.18 -14.57 2.92
N MET A 74 -1.10 -14.68 2.62
CA MET A 74 -2.17 -14.32 3.54
C MET A 74 -3.20 -15.44 3.57
N PRO A 75 -3.86 -15.67 4.71
CA PRO A 75 -4.95 -16.64 4.76
C PRO A 75 -6.15 -16.14 3.96
N GLY A 76 -7.01 -17.05 3.57
CA GLY A 76 -8.20 -16.71 2.79
C GLY A 76 -7.83 -16.35 1.36
N ILE A 77 -8.13 -15.12 0.96
CA ILE A 77 -7.70 -14.64 -0.35
C ILE A 77 -6.26 -14.20 -0.20
N ASN A 78 -5.34 -15.02 -0.67
CA ASN A 78 -3.92 -14.69 -0.58
C ASN A 78 -3.53 -13.67 -1.66
N GLY A 79 -2.26 -13.28 -1.65
CA GLY A 79 -1.78 -12.27 -2.57
C GLY A 79 -1.94 -12.62 -4.04
N TRP A 80 -1.78 -13.90 -4.37
CA TRP A 80 -1.96 -14.36 -5.74
C TRP A 80 -3.41 -14.20 -6.18
N ASP A 81 -4.34 -14.62 -5.32
CA ASP A 81 -5.77 -14.52 -5.62
C ASP A 81 -6.18 -13.07 -5.73
N PHE A 82 -5.61 -12.20 -4.90
CA PHE A 82 -5.89 -10.78 -4.95
C PHE A 82 -5.48 -10.19 -6.31
N LEU A 83 -4.27 -10.52 -6.77
CA LEU A 83 -3.80 -10.02 -8.08
C LEU A 83 -4.68 -10.55 -9.21
N GLN A 84 -5.05 -11.82 -9.15
CA GLN A 84 -5.91 -12.42 -10.15
C GLN A 84 -7.28 -11.73 -10.17
N ARG A 85 -7.81 -11.44 -8.99
CA ARG A 85 -9.10 -10.77 -8.89
C ARG A 85 -9.04 -9.35 -9.47
N LEU A 86 -7.94 -8.64 -9.24
CA LEU A 86 -7.80 -7.31 -9.83
C LEU A 86 -7.79 -7.38 -11.35
N LYS A 87 -7.14 -8.40 -11.89
CA LYS A 87 -7.11 -8.60 -13.33
C LYS A 87 -8.51 -8.86 -13.87
N GLU A 88 -9.26 -9.71 -13.18
CA GLU A 88 -10.60 -10.10 -13.62
C GLU A 88 -11.61 -8.95 -13.52
N THR A 89 -11.44 -8.08 -12.53
CA THR A 89 -12.38 -6.98 -12.31
C THR A 89 -11.99 -5.69 -13.02
N GLY A 90 -10.84 -5.69 -13.72
CA GLY A 90 -10.40 -4.51 -14.45
C GLY A 90 -9.69 -3.47 -13.63
N PHE A 91 -9.39 -3.75 -12.37
CA PHE A 91 -8.67 -2.80 -11.53
C PHE A 91 -7.16 -2.89 -11.69
N LEU A 92 -6.66 -3.94 -12.34
CA LEU A 92 -5.23 -4.07 -12.55
C LEU A 92 -4.75 -2.93 -13.44
N GLY A 93 -3.67 -2.27 -13.03
CA GLY A 93 -3.16 -1.13 -13.77
C GLY A 93 -3.70 0.20 -13.32
N THR A 94 -4.69 0.23 -12.42
CA THR A 94 -5.21 1.50 -11.93
C THR A 94 -4.27 2.13 -10.92
N CYS A 95 -3.45 1.34 -10.24
CA CYS A 95 -2.40 1.86 -9.38
C CYS A 95 -1.28 0.83 -9.27
N PRO A 96 -0.05 1.29 -8.98
CA PRO A 96 1.08 0.37 -8.83
C PRO A 96 0.90 -0.54 -7.62
N ILE A 97 1.41 -1.77 -7.75
CA ILE A 97 1.36 -2.76 -6.69
C ILE A 97 2.79 -3.19 -6.38
N ILE A 98 3.21 -3.00 -5.14
CA ILE A 98 4.49 -3.47 -4.66
C ILE A 98 4.23 -4.71 -3.83
N VAL A 99 4.81 -5.83 -4.24
CA VAL A 99 4.66 -7.09 -3.53
C VAL A 99 5.78 -7.21 -2.50
N LEU A 100 5.40 -7.48 -1.25
CA LEU A 100 6.34 -7.73 -0.16
C LEU A 100 6.34 -9.23 0.10
N SER A 101 7.51 -9.86 0.11
CA SER A 101 7.56 -11.31 0.24
C SER A 101 8.76 -11.77 1.06
N ALA A 102 8.50 -12.68 2.03
CA ALA A 102 9.55 -13.25 2.85
C ALA A 102 10.24 -14.42 2.17
N HIS A 103 9.50 -15.19 1.39
CA HIS A 103 10.05 -16.38 0.72
C HIS A 103 9.59 -16.40 -0.71
N LEU A 104 10.55 -16.39 -1.61
CA LEU A 104 10.23 -16.49 -3.02
C LEU A 104 10.50 -17.92 -3.45
N HIS A 105 9.57 -18.81 -3.18
CA HIS A 105 9.56 -20.10 -3.84
C HIS A 105 8.98 -19.96 -5.23
N VAL A 106 8.58 -18.77 -5.60
CA VAL A 106 7.97 -18.48 -6.88
C VAL A 106 8.88 -17.54 -7.64
N GLU A 107 9.00 -17.78 -8.94
CA GLU A 107 9.80 -16.93 -9.79
C GLU A 107 9.29 -15.51 -9.77
N PRO A 108 10.16 -14.51 -9.56
CA PRO A 108 9.73 -13.11 -9.59
C PRO A 108 9.01 -12.74 -10.88
N GLN A 109 9.40 -13.35 -12.00
CA GLN A 109 8.74 -13.10 -13.27
C GLN A 109 7.25 -13.43 -13.23
N ALA A 110 6.87 -14.49 -12.55
CA ALA A 110 5.47 -14.88 -12.46
C ALA A 110 4.66 -13.81 -11.71
N ILE A 111 5.25 -13.22 -10.67
CA ILE A 111 4.60 -12.17 -9.90
C ILE A 111 4.42 -10.93 -10.75
N LEU A 112 5.45 -10.56 -11.49
CA LEU A 112 5.37 -9.39 -12.37
C LEU A 112 4.39 -9.61 -13.50
N GLN A 113 4.30 -10.83 -14.02
CA GLN A 113 3.36 -11.15 -15.08
C GLN A 113 1.91 -11.06 -14.61
N LEU A 114 1.67 -11.24 -13.31
CA LEU A 114 0.33 -11.05 -12.76
C LEU A 114 -0.02 -9.59 -12.55
N GLY A 115 0.91 -8.68 -12.82
CA GLY A 115 0.61 -7.25 -12.76
C GLY A 115 1.25 -6.49 -11.62
N ALA A 116 2.10 -7.14 -10.81
CA ALA A 116 2.84 -6.43 -9.79
C ALA A 116 3.83 -5.48 -10.46
N SER A 117 3.97 -4.28 -9.90
CA SER A 117 4.87 -3.27 -10.46
C SER A 117 6.29 -3.46 -9.94
N ALA A 118 6.45 -4.02 -8.75
CA ALA A 118 7.74 -4.27 -8.15
C ALA A 118 7.62 -5.31 -7.07
N ILE A 119 8.74 -5.91 -6.72
CA ILE A 119 8.83 -6.90 -5.65
C ILE A 119 9.91 -6.44 -4.69
N LEU A 120 9.58 -6.42 -3.40
CA LEU A 120 10.52 -6.05 -2.37
C LEU A 120 10.64 -7.21 -1.39
N PRO A 121 11.77 -7.92 -1.37
CA PRO A 121 11.93 -9.08 -0.48
C PRO A 121 12.03 -8.63 0.98
N LYS A 122 11.49 -9.43 1.88
CA LYS A 122 11.68 -9.23 3.32
C LYS A 122 12.96 -9.94 3.75
N PRO A 123 13.74 -9.37 4.66
CA PRO A 123 13.54 -8.06 5.28
C PRO A 123 13.98 -6.93 4.35
N PHE A 124 13.30 -5.80 4.45
CA PHE A 124 13.65 -4.62 3.69
C PHE A 124 13.81 -3.45 4.65
N ASN A 125 14.46 -2.39 4.20
CA ASN A 125 14.54 -1.18 5.02
C ASN A 125 13.48 -0.17 4.53
N LEU A 126 13.08 0.68 5.45
CA LEU A 126 12.02 1.64 5.18
C LEU A 126 12.39 2.67 4.10
N PRO A 127 13.61 3.23 4.09
CA PRO A 127 13.97 4.15 3.01
C PRO A 127 13.85 3.53 1.63
N GLU A 128 14.21 2.26 1.48
CA GLU A 128 14.10 1.56 0.22
C GLU A 128 12.65 1.47 -0.23
N LEU A 129 11.76 1.15 0.70
CA LEU A 129 10.33 1.07 0.41
C LEU A 129 9.77 2.44 0.02
N ILE A 130 10.13 3.48 0.76
CA ILE A 130 9.65 4.83 0.48
C ILE A 130 10.13 5.31 -0.89
N ASP A 131 11.41 5.05 -1.22
CA ASP A 131 11.93 5.43 -2.53
C ASP A 131 11.16 4.73 -3.64
N LEU A 132 10.83 3.48 -3.44
CA LEU A 132 10.09 2.72 -4.44
C LEU A 132 8.67 3.28 -4.61
N ILE A 133 8.02 3.60 -3.51
CA ILE A 133 6.69 4.21 -3.56
C ILE A 133 6.73 5.52 -4.35
N GLU A 134 7.71 6.35 -4.05
CA GLU A 134 7.81 7.65 -4.71
C GLU A 134 8.15 7.50 -6.18
N HIS A 135 8.96 6.52 -6.53
CA HIS A 135 9.32 6.28 -7.92
C HIS A 135 8.10 5.80 -8.72
N LEU A 136 7.29 4.93 -8.15
CA LEU A 136 6.14 4.36 -8.85
C LEU A 136 4.91 5.27 -8.84
N SER A 137 4.87 6.23 -7.94
CA SER A 137 3.75 7.15 -7.81
C SER A 137 4.27 8.58 -7.65
N PRO A 138 4.86 9.14 -8.71
CA PRO A 138 5.46 10.48 -8.63
C PRO A 138 4.43 11.59 -8.48
#